data_614bc91cae54f0ecaed77f79af9f3b1b
#
_entry.id   614bc91cae54f0ecaed77f79af9f3b1b
#
_cell.length_a   1.000
_cell.length_b   1.000
_cell.length_c   1.000
_cell.angle_alpha   90.00
_cell.angle_beta   90.00
_cell.angle_gamma   90.00
#
_symmetry.space_group_name_H-M   'P 1'
#
loop_
_entity.id
_entity.type
_entity.pdbx_description
1 polymer ?
#
loop_
_entity_poly.entity_id
_entity_poly.type
_entity_poly.pdbx_seq_one_letter_code
_entity_poly.pdbx_strand_id
1 'polypeptide(L)'
;LSKALNGFEGKGLTVYQKNGKVYVSMENKLLFGSGSWSVGTEGKKAVVEVGKVLAANPEISVLIEGHTDDDPYGGSGPIADNWDLSTKRATVIVNILAENKGVSKQNLTAAGRSEFSPIASNATAEGKAKNRRIEIILTPKLDEISKMLNDIN
;
A
#
# COMPACT_ATOMS: atom_id res chain seq x y z
N LEU A 1 2.80 -3.33 14.58
CA LEU A 1 2.85 -2.67 13.27
C LEU A 1 3.04 -1.16 13.39
N SER A 2 2.20 -0.48 14.17
CA SER A 2 2.32 0.97 14.37
C SER A 2 3.68 1.36 14.92
N LYS A 3 4.23 0.56 15.81
CA LYS A 3 5.53 0.79 16.42
C LYS A 3 6.65 0.75 15.40
N ALA A 4 6.61 -0.23 14.48
CA ALA A 4 7.61 -0.38 13.42
C ALA A 4 7.56 0.77 12.42
N LEU A 5 6.38 1.39 12.22
CA LEU A 5 6.17 2.44 11.23
C LEU A 5 6.12 3.85 11.83
N ASN A 6 6.32 3.96 13.13
CA ASN A 6 6.18 5.24 13.85
C ASN A 6 7.04 6.36 13.26
N GLY A 7 8.24 6.06 12.81
CA GLY A 7 9.13 7.05 12.20
C GLY A 7 8.66 7.59 10.85
N PHE A 8 7.70 6.94 10.21
CA PHE A 8 7.18 7.32 8.89
C PHE A 8 5.80 7.97 8.96
N GLU A 9 5.08 7.81 10.08
CA GLU A 9 3.77 8.43 10.24
C GLU A 9 3.89 9.95 10.23
N GLY A 10 2.94 10.61 9.57
CA GLY A 10 2.98 12.04 9.37
C GLY A 10 3.87 12.48 8.21
N LYS A 11 4.63 11.57 7.61
CA LYS A 11 5.50 11.82 6.46
C LYS A 11 4.96 11.18 5.18
N GLY A 12 3.64 11.05 5.09
CA GLY A 12 2.99 10.42 3.96
C GLY A 12 2.56 8.99 4.23
N LEU A 13 2.70 8.52 5.47
CA LEU A 13 2.26 7.17 5.87
C LEU A 13 1.24 7.28 6.99
N THR A 14 0.15 6.53 6.87
CA THR A 14 -0.92 6.46 7.86
C THR A 14 -1.33 4.99 8.06
N VAL A 15 -1.55 4.59 9.30
CA VAL A 15 -2.04 3.25 9.65
C VAL A 15 -3.44 3.41 10.24
N TYR A 16 -4.42 2.68 9.70
CA TYR A 16 -5.78 2.71 10.25
C TYR A 16 -6.46 1.35 10.11
N GLN A 17 -7.53 1.16 10.88
CA GLN A 17 -8.34 -0.06 10.83
C GLN A 17 -9.69 0.23 10.22
N LYS A 18 -10.18 -0.69 9.40
CA LYS A 18 -11.48 -0.58 8.75
C LYS A 18 -11.99 -1.98 8.38
N ASN A 19 -13.22 -2.28 8.77
CA ASN A 19 -13.88 -3.54 8.41
C ASN A 19 -13.05 -4.80 8.77
N GLY A 20 -12.40 -4.78 9.94
CA GLY A 20 -11.60 -5.91 10.39
C GLY A 20 -10.25 -6.07 9.71
N LYS A 21 -9.85 -5.07 8.91
CA LYS A 21 -8.57 -5.08 8.20
C LYS A 21 -7.71 -3.92 8.68
N VAL A 22 -6.40 -4.07 8.53
CA VAL A 22 -5.44 -3.00 8.82
C VAL A 22 -4.93 -2.45 7.50
N TYR A 23 -5.02 -1.14 7.34
CA TYR A 23 -4.57 -0.43 6.15
C TYR A 23 -3.30 0.35 6.47
N VAL A 24 -2.26 0.12 5.69
CA VAL A 24 -1.06 0.97 5.70
C VAL A 24 -1.11 1.78 4.41
N SER A 25 -1.48 3.05 4.54
CA SER A 25 -1.63 3.96 3.40
C SER A 25 -0.36 4.79 3.26
N MET A 26 0.25 4.76 2.08
CA MET A 26 1.49 5.48 1.78
C MET A 26 1.28 6.37 0.58
N GLU A 27 1.45 7.70 0.77
CA GLU A 27 1.36 8.64 -0.35
C GLU A 27 2.54 8.43 -1.29
N ASN A 28 2.29 8.64 -2.59
CA ASN A 28 3.33 8.47 -3.61
C ASN A 28 4.57 9.33 -3.38
N LYS A 29 4.42 10.50 -2.77
CA LYS A 29 5.56 11.37 -2.47
C LYS A 29 6.59 10.71 -1.55
N LEU A 30 6.15 9.75 -0.70
CA LEU A 30 7.06 8.97 0.12
C LEU A 30 7.77 7.89 -0.70
N LEU A 31 7.07 7.30 -1.67
CA LEU A 31 7.49 6.11 -2.38
C LEU A 31 8.14 6.39 -3.74
N PHE A 32 7.50 7.23 -4.56
CA PHE A 32 7.84 7.35 -5.98
C PHE A 32 8.07 8.81 -6.39
N GLY A 33 8.88 9.00 -7.45
CA GLY A 33 8.90 10.27 -8.16
C GLY A 33 7.63 10.43 -9.01
N SER A 34 7.34 11.65 -9.47
CA SER A 34 6.19 11.95 -10.31
C SER A 34 6.21 11.09 -11.57
N GLY A 35 5.11 10.38 -11.84
CA GLY A 35 4.99 9.48 -13.00
C GLY A 35 5.94 8.29 -12.97
N SER A 36 6.67 8.10 -11.89
CA SER A 36 7.65 7.02 -11.74
C SER A 36 7.07 5.83 -11.01
N TRP A 37 7.68 4.67 -11.22
CA TRP A 37 7.42 3.46 -10.42
C TRP A 37 8.70 2.93 -9.76
N SER A 38 9.75 3.75 -9.74
CA SER A 38 10.96 3.44 -8.98
C SER A 38 10.83 3.96 -7.55
N VAL A 39 11.05 3.09 -6.58
CA VAL A 39 10.89 3.44 -5.16
C VAL A 39 12.17 4.07 -4.63
N GLY A 40 12.03 5.24 -3.98
CA GLY A 40 13.15 5.92 -3.33
C GLY A 40 13.58 5.25 -2.04
N THR A 41 14.71 5.70 -1.49
CA THR A 41 15.34 5.10 -0.30
C THR A 41 14.41 5.10 0.93
N GLU A 42 13.77 6.23 1.22
CA GLU A 42 12.89 6.34 2.39
C GLU A 42 11.63 5.48 2.25
N GLY A 43 11.04 5.47 1.05
CA GLY A 43 9.89 4.63 0.77
C GLY A 43 10.23 3.15 0.90
N LYS A 44 11.39 2.76 0.40
CA LYS A 44 11.84 1.36 0.51
C LYS A 44 12.01 0.95 1.96
N LYS A 45 12.56 1.82 2.81
CA LYS A 45 12.69 1.54 4.25
C LYS A 45 11.34 1.26 4.90
N ALA A 46 10.33 2.06 4.57
CA ALA A 46 8.99 1.87 5.10
C ALA A 46 8.40 0.52 4.68
N VAL A 47 8.52 0.17 3.40
CA VAL A 47 8.01 -1.10 2.88
C VAL A 47 8.76 -2.29 3.50
N VAL A 48 10.07 -2.18 3.69
CA VAL A 48 10.87 -3.21 4.34
C VAL A 48 10.40 -3.45 5.78
N GLU A 49 10.05 -2.39 6.51
CA GLU A 49 9.51 -2.53 7.87
C GLU A 49 8.17 -3.27 7.89
N VAL A 50 7.29 -2.98 6.92
CA VAL A 50 6.05 -3.75 6.75
C VAL A 50 6.37 -5.22 6.49
N GLY A 51 7.35 -5.48 5.64
CA GLY A 51 7.79 -6.84 5.33
C GLY A 51 8.24 -7.62 6.56
N LYS A 52 8.93 -6.97 7.49
CA LYS A 52 9.34 -7.60 8.75
C LYS A 52 8.14 -8.05 9.58
N VAL A 53 7.11 -7.21 9.64
CA VAL A 53 5.88 -7.55 10.36
C VAL A 53 5.17 -8.73 9.70
N LEU A 54 5.12 -8.74 8.37
CA LEU A 54 4.48 -9.83 7.62
C LEU A 54 5.25 -11.14 7.77
N ALA A 55 6.58 -11.08 7.82
CA ALA A 55 7.39 -12.28 8.04
C ALA A 55 7.14 -12.89 9.43
N ALA A 56 6.83 -12.05 10.42
CA ALA A 56 6.50 -12.52 11.77
C ALA A 56 5.05 -13.03 11.88
N ASN A 57 4.22 -12.76 10.86
CA ASN A 57 2.79 -13.13 10.85
C ASN A 57 2.42 -13.77 9.50
N PRO A 58 2.94 -14.97 9.21
CA PRO A 58 2.82 -15.58 7.88
C PRO A 58 1.39 -15.99 7.48
N GLU A 59 0.45 -15.92 8.40
CA GLU A 59 -0.95 -16.26 8.14
C GLU A 59 -1.77 -15.08 7.60
N ILE A 60 -1.21 -13.86 7.61
CA ILE A 60 -1.93 -12.67 7.15
C ILE A 60 -1.95 -12.61 5.62
N SER A 61 -3.14 -12.41 5.05
CA SER A 61 -3.29 -12.13 3.61
C SER A 61 -3.05 -10.65 3.35
N VAL A 62 -2.36 -10.35 2.26
CA VAL A 62 -1.92 -8.99 1.95
C VAL A 62 -2.36 -8.62 0.54
N LEU A 63 -3.14 -7.54 0.45
CA LEU A 63 -3.52 -6.95 -0.84
C LEU A 63 -2.83 -5.59 -0.96
N ILE A 64 -2.06 -5.41 -2.02
CA ILE A 64 -1.39 -4.14 -2.30
C ILE A 64 -2.15 -3.46 -3.44
N GLU A 65 -2.78 -2.31 -3.13
CA GLU A 65 -3.54 -1.54 -4.11
C GLU A 65 -2.81 -0.26 -4.48
N GLY A 66 -2.65 -0.02 -5.78
CA GLY A 66 -2.16 1.25 -6.30
C GLY A 66 -3.33 2.15 -6.69
N HIS A 67 -3.22 3.45 -6.39
CA HIS A 67 -4.23 4.46 -6.69
C HIS A 67 -3.57 5.69 -7.30
N THR A 68 -4.28 6.33 -8.23
CA THR A 68 -3.84 7.58 -8.86
C THR A 68 -4.84 8.69 -8.55
N ASP A 69 -4.47 9.94 -8.88
CA ASP A 69 -5.44 11.01 -9.02
C ASP A 69 -6.13 10.92 -10.39
N ASP A 70 -6.94 11.91 -10.72
CA ASP A 70 -7.70 11.93 -11.99
C ASP A 70 -6.93 12.56 -13.16
N ASP A 71 -5.68 12.96 -12.96
CA ASP A 71 -4.86 13.45 -14.07
C ASP A 71 -4.53 12.28 -14.99
N PRO A 72 -4.82 12.39 -16.30
CA PRO A 72 -4.48 11.32 -17.23
C PRO A 72 -2.96 11.09 -17.26
N TYR A 73 -2.55 9.82 -17.22
CA TYR A 73 -1.17 9.47 -17.47
C TYR A 73 -0.93 9.46 -18.97
N GLY A 74 0.03 10.29 -19.41
CA GLY A 74 0.27 10.52 -20.84
C GLY A 74 0.87 9.35 -21.60
N GLY A 75 1.14 8.24 -20.92
CA GLY A 75 1.72 7.05 -21.54
C GLY A 75 3.19 7.19 -21.86
N SER A 76 4.00 6.23 -21.41
CA SER A 76 5.42 6.17 -21.71
C SER A 76 5.87 4.72 -21.64
N GLY A 77 6.45 4.21 -22.73
CA GLY A 77 6.90 2.83 -22.77
C GLY A 77 5.76 1.83 -22.54
N PRO A 78 5.92 0.91 -21.58
CA PRO A 78 4.92 -0.13 -21.34
C PRO A 78 3.68 0.35 -20.57
N ILE A 79 3.66 1.58 -20.06
CA ILE A 79 2.56 2.11 -19.26
C ILE A 79 1.66 2.98 -20.16
N ALA A 80 0.42 2.53 -20.37
CA ALA A 80 -0.51 3.20 -21.28
C ALA A 80 -1.41 4.22 -20.59
N ASP A 81 -1.84 3.95 -19.34
CA ASP A 81 -2.85 4.75 -18.62
C ASP A 81 -2.70 4.61 -17.11
N ASN A 82 -3.65 5.20 -16.38
CA ASN A 82 -3.64 5.12 -14.92
C ASN A 82 -3.90 3.70 -14.38
N TRP A 83 -4.61 2.85 -15.15
CA TRP A 83 -4.74 1.45 -14.77
C TRP A 83 -3.39 0.76 -14.74
N ASP A 84 -2.62 0.92 -15.82
CA ASP A 84 -1.28 0.35 -15.91
C ASP A 84 -0.35 0.92 -14.83
N LEU A 85 -0.38 2.24 -14.65
CA LEU A 85 0.49 2.91 -13.68
C LEU A 85 0.21 2.43 -12.25
N SER A 86 -1.06 2.41 -11.85
CA SER A 86 -1.45 1.98 -10.51
C SER A 86 -1.09 0.52 -10.26
N THR A 87 -1.31 -0.34 -11.25
CA THR A 87 -0.97 -1.76 -11.16
C THR A 87 0.54 -1.98 -11.09
N LYS A 88 1.29 -1.25 -11.91
CA LYS A 88 2.76 -1.33 -11.91
C LYS A 88 3.36 -0.91 -10.57
N ARG A 89 2.86 0.18 -10.00
CA ARG A 89 3.30 0.65 -8.69
C ARG A 89 3.00 -0.37 -7.60
N ALA A 90 1.82 -0.98 -7.62
CA ALA A 90 1.48 -2.04 -6.68
C ALA A 90 2.42 -3.25 -6.83
N THR A 91 2.72 -3.64 -8.06
CA THR A 91 3.63 -4.76 -8.35
C THR A 91 5.04 -4.49 -7.83
N VAL A 92 5.53 -3.26 -7.98
CA VAL A 92 6.85 -2.90 -7.45
C VAL A 92 6.91 -3.08 -5.93
N ILE A 93 5.85 -2.69 -5.22
CA ILE A 93 5.78 -2.87 -3.76
C ILE A 93 5.74 -4.36 -3.40
N VAL A 94 4.98 -5.17 -4.14
CA VAL A 94 4.96 -6.63 -3.95
C VAL A 94 6.38 -7.20 -4.07
N ASN A 95 7.13 -6.76 -5.07
CA ASN A 95 8.49 -7.26 -5.28
C ASN A 95 9.42 -6.90 -4.13
N ILE A 96 9.27 -5.71 -3.54
CA ILE A 96 10.07 -5.32 -2.37
C ILE A 96 9.71 -6.20 -1.16
N LEU A 97 8.43 -6.42 -0.90
CA LEU A 97 7.99 -7.29 0.19
C LEU A 97 8.50 -8.71 -0.01
N ALA A 98 8.49 -9.20 -1.24
CA ALA A 98 8.92 -10.56 -1.58
C ALA A 98 10.43 -10.76 -1.44
N GLU A 99 11.23 -9.69 -1.36
CA GLU A 99 12.67 -9.80 -1.08
C GLU A 99 12.93 -10.39 0.30
N ASN A 100 12.02 -10.18 1.25
CA ASN A 100 12.11 -10.80 2.56
C ASN A 100 11.64 -12.24 2.45
N LYS A 101 12.56 -13.18 2.64
CA LYS A 101 12.29 -14.63 2.49
C LYS A 101 11.28 -15.17 3.51
N GLY A 102 11.08 -14.46 4.62
CA GLY A 102 10.09 -14.83 5.63
C GLY A 102 8.65 -14.46 5.24
N VAL A 103 8.48 -13.63 4.21
CA VAL A 103 7.15 -13.25 3.74
C VAL A 103 6.59 -14.37 2.86
N SER A 104 5.35 -14.79 3.18
CA SER A 104 4.65 -15.83 2.42
C SER A 104 4.12 -15.24 1.12
N LYS A 105 4.76 -15.56 0.00
CA LYS A 105 4.43 -14.98 -1.32
C LYS A 105 3.03 -15.35 -1.79
N GLN A 106 2.53 -16.52 -1.40
CA GLN A 106 1.18 -16.96 -1.75
C GLN A 106 0.09 -16.08 -1.14
N ASN A 107 0.43 -15.28 -0.13
CA ASN A 107 -0.51 -14.38 0.51
C ASN A 107 -0.50 -12.97 -0.09
N LEU A 108 0.38 -12.70 -1.07
CA LEU A 108 0.51 -11.38 -1.68
C LEU A 108 -0.32 -11.27 -2.95
N THR A 109 -1.06 -10.16 -3.07
CA THR A 109 -1.83 -9.83 -4.27
C THR A 109 -1.58 -8.36 -4.62
N ALA A 110 -1.34 -8.07 -5.89
CA ALA A 110 -1.21 -6.71 -6.40
C ALA A 110 -2.45 -6.34 -7.20
N ALA A 111 -2.94 -5.12 -7.00
CA ALA A 111 -4.11 -4.62 -7.74
C ALA A 111 -3.93 -3.14 -8.08
N GLY A 112 -4.45 -2.73 -9.22
CA GLY A 112 -4.52 -1.34 -9.63
C GLY A 112 -5.95 -0.85 -9.64
N ARG A 113 -6.20 0.30 -9.02
CA ARG A 113 -7.53 0.89 -8.93
C ARG A 113 -7.67 2.14 -9.79
N SER A 114 -6.61 2.54 -10.50
CA SER A 114 -6.63 3.76 -11.32
C SER A 114 -7.07 4.97 -10.46
N GLU A 115 -7.93 5.83 -11.00
CA GLU A 115 -8.43 7.02 -10.31
C GLU A 115 -9.76 6.81 -9.58
N PHE A 116 -10.30 5.59 -9.62
CA PHE A 116 -11.70 5.32 -9.30
C PHE A 116 -12.00 5.02 -7.84
N SER A 117 -11.03 5.17 -6.96
CA SER A 117 -11.23 5.03 -5.51
C SER A 117 -10.58 6.19 -4.75
N PRO A 118 -11.04 7.43 -5.01
CA PRO A 118 -10.45 8.60 -4.36
C PRO A 118 -10.82 8.65 -2.87
N ILE A 119 -9.89 9.16 -2.06
CA ILE A 119 -10.13 9.43 -0.64
C ILE A 119 -10.21 10.93 -0.34
N ALA A 120 -9.94 11.76 -1.34
CA ALA A 120 -9.97 13.21 -1.24
C ALA A 120 -10.41 13.81 -2.57
N SER A 121 -10.65 15.13 -2.59
CA SER A 121 -11.05 15.82 -3.80
C SER A 121 -9.90 15.91 -4.80
N ASN A 122 -10.17 15.60 -6.07
CA ASN A 122 -9.23 15.82 -7.16
C ASN A 122 -9.25 17.28 -7.67
N ALA A 123 -10.09 18.12 -7.07
CA ALA A 123 -10.17 19.53 -7.44
C ALA A 123 -9.02 20.37 -6.87
N THR A 124 -8.29 19.84 -5.89
CA THR A 124 -7.17 20.54 -5.25
C THR A 124 -5.89 19.74 -5.38
N ALA A 125 -4.74 20.42 -5.36
CA ALA A 125 -3.44 19.77 -5.38
C ALA A 125 -3.25 18.88 -4.14
N GLU A 126 -3.74 19.31 -2.99
CA GLU A 126 -3.67 18.54 -1.73
C GLU A 126 -4.47 17.25 -1.81
N GLY A 127 -5.70 17.33 -2.36
CA GLY A 127 -6.54 16.16 -2.53
C GLY A 127 -5.95 15.16 -3.52
N LYS A 128 -5.43 15.65 -4.64
CA LYS A 128 -4.75 14.79 -5.62
C LYS A 128 -3.55 14.06 -4.99
N ALA A 129 -2.77 14.75 -4.17
CA ALA A 129 -1.62 14.14 -3.50
C ALA A 129 -2.05 12.99 -2.58
N LYS A 130 -3.17 13.12 -1.88
CA LYS A 130 -3.72 12.07 -1.02
C LYS A 130 -4.24 10.89 -1.84
N ASN A 131 -4.80 11.15 -3.02
CA ASN A 131 -5.31 10.10 -3.89
C ASN A 131 -4.19 9.29 -4.54
N ARG A 132 -3.04 9.89 -4.82
CA ARG A 132 -1.85 9.21 -5.32
C ARG A 132 -1.19 8.44 -4.19
N ARG A 133 -1.54 7.17 -4.05
CA ARG A 133 -1.10 6.37 -2.91
C ARG A 133 -1.01 4.88 -3.22
N ILE A 134 -0.31 4.18 -2.34
CA ILE A 134 -0.35 2.72 -2.22
C ILE A 134 -1.06 2.40 -0.92
N GLU A 135 -1.96 1.44 -0.94
CA GLU A 135 -2.54 0.90 0.28
C GLU A 135 -2.14 -0.56 0.43
N ILE A 136 -1.49 -0.88 1.54
CA ILE A 136 -1.17 -2.25 1.90
C ILE A 136 -2.23 -2.68 2.89
N ILE A 137 -3.08 -3.63 2.47
CA ILE A 137 -4.26 -4.05 3.22
C ILE A 137 -4.00 -5.42 3.81
N LEU A 138 -3.95 -5.48 5.15
CA LEU A 138 -3.65 -6.69 5.89
C LEU A 138 -4.95 -7.29 6.40
N THR A 139 -5.24 -8.52 5.98
CA THR A 139 -6.43 -9.24 6.41
C THR A 139 -6.00 -10.43 7.24
N PRO A 140 -6.32 -10.43 8.56
CA PRO A 140 -6.01 -11.59 9.39
C PRO A 140 -6.89 -12.77 9.01
N LYS A 141 -6.45 -13.98 9.37
CA LYS A 141 -7.25 -15.19 9.15
C LYS A 141 -8.52 -15.12 9.99
N LEU A 142 -9.53 -15.88 9.55
CA LEU A 142 -10.81 -15.97 10.24
C LEU A 142 -10.67 -16.31 11.72
N ASP A 143 -9.72 -17.20 12.07
CA ASP A 143 -9.45 -17.57 13.46
C ASP A 143 -8.98 -16.38 14.29
N GLU A 144 -8.15 -15.53 13.73
CA GLU A 144 -7.69 -14.30 14.38
C GLU A 144 -8.84 -13.33 14.60
N ILE A 145 -9.73 -13.22 13.62
CA ILE A 145 -10.93 -12.39 13.74
C ILE A 145 -11.81 -12.90 14.86
N SER A 146 -12.02 -14.22 14.95
CA SER A 146 -12.81 -14.83 16.02
C SER A 146 -12.21 -14.55 17.39
N LYS A 147 -10.88 -14.66 17.54
CA LYS A 147 -10.19 -14.32 18.78
C LYS A 147 -10.39 -12.86 19.15
N MET A 148 -10.22 -11.96 18.18
CA MET A 148 -10.42 -10.53 18.40
C MET A 148 -11.85 -10.22 18.87
N LEU A 149 -12.85 -10.86 18.28
CA LEU A 149 -14.24 -10.69 18.67
C LEU A 149 -14.50 -11.22 20.08
N ASN A 150 -13.89 -12.34 20.45
CA ASN A 150 -14.01 -12.89 21.80
C ASN A 150 -13.34 -12.01 22.85
N ASP A 151 -12.22 -11.37 22.50
CA ASP A 151 -11.50 -10.47 23.40
C ASP A 151 -12.28 -9.18 23.69
N ILE A 152 -13.16 -8.77 22.78
CA ILE A 152 -13.99 -7.57 22.92
C ILE A 152 -15.16 -7.84 23.88
N ASN A 153 -15.60 -9.09 23.98
CA ASN A 153 -16.69 -9.50 24.86
C ASN A 153 -16.14 -9.78 26.27
#